data_344fb69778b65634b2a5ab4e0ba1de27
#
_entry.id   344fb69778b65634b2a5ab4e0ba1de27
#
_cell.length_a   1.000
_cell.length_b   1.000
_cell.length_c   1.000
_cell.angle_alpha   90.00
_cell.angle_beta   90.00
_cell.angle_gamma   90.00
#
_symmetry.space_group_name_H-M   'P 1'
#
loop_
_entity.id
_entity.type
_entity.pdbx_description
1 polymer ?
#
loop_
_entity_poly.entity_id
_entity_poly.type
_entity_poly.pdbx_seq_one_letter_code
_entity_poly.pdbx_strand_id
1 'polypeptide(L)'
;MNGIFFCNKCGAQNAAAAQFCSRCGAPTSPTAVPTPLASPPSASPNAASPSHASPYAAPAPSYQAVAPLAGVGYGGFWIRVVAAIIDAIILRLVVAPVGMIFGGLGMAGMMSGIPHAGLGILGGGITIILLIFGSWLYEAFMESSSYQATLGKMIFGMKVTDLSGNRISFERATGRHFAKWLSAMILGIGYIMVGFTERKQGLHDLLAGTLVRRA
;
A
#
# COMPACT_ATOMS: atom_id res chain seq x y z
N MET A 1 -25.61 -4.73 -41.93
CA MET A 1 -24.32 -5.43 -41.79
C MET A 1 -23.71 -4.98 -40.48
N ASN A 2 -23.72 -5.86 -39.49
CA ASN A 2 -23.20 -5.52 -38.16
C ASN A 2 -21.68 -5.67 -38.19
N GLY A 3 -20.97 -4.55 -38.46
CA GLY A 3 -19.51 -4.52 -38.42
C GLY A 3 -19.00 -4.74 -36.99
N ILE A 4 -17.88 -5.44 -36.85
CA ILE A 4 -17.15 -5.61 -35.63
C ILE A 4 -15.75 -5.00 -35.81
N PHE A 5 -15.17 -4.44 -34.74
CA PHE A 5 -13.79 -4.00 -34.75
C PHE A 5 -13.04 -4.56 -33.50
N PHE A 6 -11.71 -4.61 -33.58
CA PHE A 6 -10.87 -5.05 -32.49
C PHE A 6 -10.23 -3.84 -31.81
N CYS A 7 -10.24 -3.82 -30.49
CA CYS A 7 -9.65 -2.74 -29.70
C CYS A 7 -8.12 -2.69 -29.87
N ASN A 8 -7.57 -1.56 -30.26
CA ASN A 8 -6.13 -1.36 -30.47
C ASN A 8 -5.32 -1.50 -29.17
N LYS A 9 -5.97 -1.38 -28.00
CA LYS A 9 -5.28 -1.45 -26.70
C LYS A 9 -5.26 -2.87 -26.10
N CYS A 10 -6.31 -3.68 -26.30
CA CYS A 10 -6.43 -4.98 -25.63
C CYS A 10 -6.86 -6.12 -26.55
N GLY A 11 -7.05 -5.88 -27.85
CA GLY A 11 -7.44 -6.89 -28.84
C GLY A 11 -8.89 -7.41 -28.69
N ALA A 12 -9.70 -6.90 -27.78
CA ALA A 12 -11.06 -7.37 -27.58
C ALA A 12 -11.98 -6.94 -28.74
N GLN A 13 -12.86 -7.85 -29.14
CA GLN A 13 -13.87 -7.63 -30.18
C GLN A 13 -15.00 -6.74 -29.64
N ASN A 14 -15.40 -5.71 -30.40
CA ASN A 14 -16.44 -4.75 -30.06
C ASN A 14 -17.36 -4.52 -31.23
N ALA A 15 -18.61 -4.07 -30.96
CA ALA A 15 -19.53 -3.65 -31.98
C ALA A 15 -19.04 -2.38 -32.67
N ALA A 16 -19.26 -2.24 -34.00
CA ALA A 16 -18.77 -1.11 -34.78
C ALA A 16 -19.19 0.28 -34.27
N ALA A 17 -20.31 0.37 -33.58
CA ALA A 17 -20.85 1.60 -33.01
C ALA A 17 -20.41 1.85 -31.54
N ALA A 18 -19.59 0.98 -30.95
CA ALA A 18 -19.18 1.16 -29.56
C ALA A 18 -18.17 2.32 -29.41
N GLN A 19 -18.47 3.31 -28.60
CA GLN A 19 -17.61 4.46 -28.33
C GLN A 19 -16.46 4.11 -27.36
N PHE A 20 -16.62 3.04 -26.58
CA PHE A 20 -15.63 2.55 -25.64
C PHE A 20 -15.51 1.03 -25.73
N CYS A 21 -14.29 0.51 -25.53
CA CYS A 21 -14.05 -0.92 -25.50
C CYS A 21 -14.73 -1.57 -24.30
N SER A 22 -15.53 -2.62 -24.53
CA SER A 22 -16.25 -3.34 -23.47
C SER A 22 -15.35 -4.04 -22.45
N ARG A 23 -14.08 -4.31 -22.82
CA ARG A 23 -13.12 -5.03 -21.95
C ARG A 23 -12.18 -4.11 -21.18
N CYS A 24 -11.68 -3.03 -21.77
CA CYS A 24 -10.66 -2.18 -21.16
C CYS A 24 -11.06 -0.71 -21.02
N GLY A 25 -12.27 -0.32 -21.44
CA GLY A 25 -12.76 1.04 -21.34
C GLY A 25 -12.05 2.07 -22.24
N ALA A 26 -11.13 1.65 -23.11
CA ALA A 26 -10.43 2.58 -23.99
C ALA A 26 -11.41 3.18 -25.00
N PRO A 27 -11.34 4.51 -25.30
CA PRO A 27 -12.17 5.12 -26.32
C PRO A 27 -11.80 4.54 -27.69
N THR A 28 -12.82 4.21 -28.47
CA THR A 28 -12.68 3.75 -29.84
C THR A 28 -12.86 4.98 -30.71
N SER A 29 -11.77 5.61 -31.16
CA SER A 29 -11.87 6.75 -32.06
C SER A 29 -12.53 6.33 -33.40
N PRO A 30 -13.65 6.92 -33.80
CA PRO A 30 -14.10 6.78 -35.16
C PRO A 30 -13.10 7.52 -36.06
N THR A 31 -12.69 6.87 -37.12
CA THR A 31 -11.87 7.45 -38.21
C THR A 31 -12.44 8.80 -38.63
N ALA A 32 -11.63 9.84 -38.47
CA ALA A 32 -11.99 11.17 -38.94
C ALA A 32 -12.33 11.12 -40.46
N VAL A 33 -13.56 11.46 -40.77
CA VAL A 33 -13.99 11.78 -42.15
C VAL A 33 -13.27 13.06 -42.55
N PRO A 34 -12.56 13.15 -43.69
CA PRO A 34 -11.90 14.39 -44.10
C PRO A 34 -12.94 15.44 -44.45
N THR A 35 -12.98 16.51 -43.69
CA THR A 35 -13.76 17.72 -44.00
C THR A 35 -13.06 18.50 -45.11
N PRO A 36 -13.78 19.08 -46.09
CA PRO A 36 -13.22 19.82 -47.20
C PRO A 36 -12.52 21.12 -46.74
N LEU A 37 -11.46 21.48 -47.42
CA LEU A 37 -10.64 22.68 -47.25
C LEU A 37 -11.50 23.95 -47.13
N ALA A 38 -11.34 24.66 -46.03
CA ALA A 38 -11.68 26.07 -45.91
C ALA A 38 -10.35 26.88 -45.90
N SER A 39 -10.33 27.96 -46.64
CA SER A 39 -9.22 28.86 -46.97
C SER A 39 -8.54 29.50 -45.76
N PRO A 40 -7.26 29.92 -45.84
CA PRO A 40 -6.50 30.38 -44.71
C PRO A 40 -6.85 31.81 -44.30
N PRO A 41 -6.95 32.15 -43.03
CA PRO A 41 -6.88 33.51 -42.56
C PRO A 41 -5.40 33.91 -42.27
N SER A 42 -5.13 35.14 -42.57
CA SER A 42 -3.87 35.89 -42.52
C SER A 42 -2.97 35.68 -41.31
N ALA A 43 -1.69 35.73 -41.61
CA ALA A 43 -0.60 35.71 -40.66
C ALA A 43 -0.65 36.87 -39.65
N SER A 44 -0.41 36.53 -38.37
CA SER A 44 0.05 37.46 -37.35
C SER A 44 1.44 36.99 -36.86
N PRO A 45 2.47 37.86 -36.83
CA PRO A 45 3.82 37.44 -36.49
C PRO A 45 4.00 37.51 -34.97
N ASN A 46 3.95 36.38 -34.31
CA ASN A 46 4.53 36.29 -32.99
C ASN A 46 5.37 34.99 -32.94
N ALA A 47 6.67 35.20 -33.21
CA ALA A 47 7.68 34.16 -33.18
C ALA A 47 7.91 33.69 -31.76
N ALA A 48 7.26 32.58 -31.40
CA ALA A 48 7.66 31.76 -30.24
C ALA A 48 8.78 30.83 -30.74
N SER A 49 9.97 30.95 -30.16
CA SER A 49 11.12 30.09 -30.38
C SER A 49 10.77 28.62 -30.23
N PRO A 50 11.28 27.73 -31.08
CA PRO A 50 11.09 26.30 -30.89
C PRO A 50 11.83 25.86 -29.62
N SER A 51 11.08 25.45 -28.59
CA SER A 51 11.63 24.75 -27.44
C SER A 51 12.22 23.43 -27.93
N HIS A 52 13.54 23.31 -27.91
CA HIS A 52 14.24 22.05 -28.13
C HIS A 52 13.76 21.06 -27.06
N ALA A 53 12.82 20.17 -27.40
CA ALA A 53 12.50 19.02 -26.62
C ALA A 53 13.75 18.16 -26.52
N SER A 54 14.30 18.03 -25.31
CA SER A 54 15.45 17.18 -25.04
C SER A 54 15.10 15.73 -25.39
N PRO A 55 15.91 15.01 -26.18
CA PRO A 55 15.68 13.60 -26.52
C PRO A 55 15.76 12.66 -25.32
N TYR A 56 16.17 13.16 -24.16
CA TYR A 56 16.31 12.43 -22.90
C TYR A 56 15.22 12.76 -21.88
N ALA A 57 14.13 13.40 -22.23
CA ALA A 57 13.00 13.52 -21.32
C ALA A 57 12.39 12.12 -21.13
N ALA A 58 12.84 11.43 -20.07
CA ALA A 58 12.16 10.22 -19.60
C ALA A 58 10.66 10.56 -19.42
N PRO A 59 9.74 9.71 -19.91
CA PRO A 59 8.31 9.95 -19.70
C PRO A 59 8.08 10.09 -18.20
N ALA A 60 7.59 11.24 -17.76
CA ALA A 60 7.20 11.45 -16.38
C ALA A 60 6.27 10.29 -15.99
N PRO A 61 6.49 9.61 -14.85
CA PRO A 61 5.59 8.57 -14.42
C PRO A 61 4.19 9.19 -14.33
N SER A 62 3.31 8.77 -15.22
CA SER A 62 1.91 9.20 -15.21
C SER A 62 1.30 8.63 -13.93
N TYR A 63 1.29 9.41 -12.87
CA TYR A 63 0.52 9.13 -11.66
C TYR A 63 -0.95 9.21 -12.07
N GLN A 64 -1.48 8.10 -12.55
CA GLN A 64 -2.91 8.00 -12.76
C GLN A 64 -3.53 8.08 -11.37
N ALA A 65 -4.12 9.21 -11.05
CA ALA A 65 -4.94 9.36 -9.87
C ALA A 65 -6.09 8.34 -9.98
N VAL A 66 -5.91 7.18 -9.34
CA VAL A 66 -6.98 6.17 -9.26
C VAL A 66 -8.14 6.84 -8.54
N ALA A 67 -9.26 7.01 -9.23
CA ALA A 67 -10.45 7.63 -8.67
C ALA A 67 -10.82 6.97 -7.32
N PRO A 68 -11.26 7.74 -6.32
CA PRO A 68 -11.73 7.17 -5.07
C PRO A 68 -12.83 6.15 -5.35
N LEU A 69 -12.70 4.95 -4.81
CA LEU A 69 -13.75 3.94 -4.93
C LEU A 69 -14.99 4.46 -4.21
N ALA A 70 -16.02 4.81 -4.95
CA ALA A 70 -17.25 5.37 -4.39
C ALA A 70 -17.88 4.40 -3.38
N GLY A 71 -18.25 4.90 -2.20
CA GLY A 71 -18.93 4.13 -1.17
C GLY A 71 -18.03 3.31 -0.24
N VAL A 72 -16.70 3.39 -0.37
CA VAL A 72 -15.77 2.65 0.49
C VAL A 72 -15.25 3.54 1.61
N GLY A 73 -15.53 3.16 2.86
CA GLY A 73 -14.92 3.78 4.03
C GLY A 73 -13.42 3.45 4.14
N TYR A 74 -12.62 4.42 4.61
CA TYR A 74 -11.20 4.20 4.91
C TYR A 74 -10.98 4.15 6.42
N GLY A 75 -10.05 3.28 6.87
CA GLY A 75 -9.65 3.22 8.26
C GLY A 75 -8.94 4.51 8.70
N GLY A 76 -9.57 5.30 9.57
CA GLY A 76 -8.99 6.53 10.10
C GLY A 76 -7.84 6.28 11.06
N PHE A 77 -7.16 7.35 11.49
CA PHE A 77 -5.97 7.28 12.35
C PHE A 77 -6.24 6.52 13.67
N TRP A 78 -7.21 6.95 14.46
CA TRP A 78 -7.45 6.41 15.80
C TRP A 78 -7.80 4.93 15.81
N ILE A 79 -8.64 4.49 14.86
CA ILE A 79 -9.03 3.08 14.77
C ILE A 79 -7.83 2.18 14.41
N ARG A 80 -6.86 2.69 13.62
CA ARG A 80 -5.61 1.97 13.33
C ARG A 80 -4.69 1.92 14.54
N VAL A 81 -4.64 2.99 15.34
CA VAL A 81 -3.87 3.02 16.59
C VAL A 81 -4.42 1.96 17.55
N VAL A 82 -5.73 1.91 17.77
CA VAL A 82 -6.35 0.90 18.67
C VAL A 82 -6.10 -0.50 18.14
N ALA A 83 -6.26 -0.75 16.84
CA ALA A 83 -5.96 -2.04 16.24
C ALA A 83 -4.49 -2.45 16.46
N ALA A 84 -3.54 -1.53 16.27
CA ALA A 84 -2.12 -1.79 16.49
C ALA A 84 -1.80 -2.08 17.97
N ILE A 85 -2.47 -1.43 18.90
CA ILE A 85 -2.34 -1.72 20.35
C ILE A 85 -2.82 -3.14 20.64
N ILE A 86 -3.97 -3.54 20.12
CA ILE A 86 -4.51 -4.90 20.29
C ILE A 86 -3.53 -5.93 19.72
N ASP A 87 -3.03 -5.72 18.50
CA ASP A 87 -2.02 -6.59 17.87
C ASP A 87 -0.75 -6.70 18.73
N ALA A 88 -0.27 -5.57 19.28
CA ALA A 88 0.90 -5.54 20.14
C ALA A 88 0.67 -6.29 21.45
N ILE A 89 -0.52 -6.21 22.05
CA ILE A 89 -0.89 -6.98 23.25
C ILE A 89 -0.90 -8.48 22.94
N ILE A 90 -1.55 -8.88 21.84
CA ILE A 90 -1.62 -10.29 21.43
C ILE A 90 -0.21 -10.85 21.23
N LEU A 91 0.64 -10.14 20.49
CA LEU A 91 2.01 -10.58 20.22
C LEU A 91 2.82 -10.70 21.52
N ARG A 92 2.69 -9.73 22.43
CA ARG A 92 3.37 -9.77 23.72
C ARG A 92 2.90 -10.93 24.58
N LEU A 93 1.60 -11.23 24.62
CA LEU A 93 1.06 -12.37 25.36
C LEU A 93 1.60 -13.71 24.83
N VAL A 94 1.81 -13.83 23.51
CA VAL A 94 2.38 -15.04 22.89
C VAL A 94 3.88 -15.16 23.21
N VAL A 95 4.62 -14.05 23.23
CA VAL A 95 6.08 -14.05 23.45
C VAL A 95 6.46 -13.99 24.93
N ALA A 96 5.61 -13.46 25.80
CA ALA A 96 5.90 -13.30 27.25
C ALA A 96 6.35 -14.58 27.96
N PRO A 97 5.77 -15.79 27.70
CA PRO A 97 6.23 -17.01 28.35
C PRO A 97 7.71 -17.31 28.10
N VAL A 98 8.21 -17.02 26.91
CA VAL A 98 9.65 -17.19 26.58
C VAL A 98 10.49 -16.27 27.44
N GLY A 99 10.13 -15.00 27.52
CA GLY A 99 10.83 -14.02 28.37
C GLY A 99 10.79 -14.39 29.86
N MET A 100 9.66 -14.91 30.36
CA MET A 100 9.53 -15.34 31.75
C MET A 100 10.38 -16.56 32.07
N ILE A 101 10.45 -17.56 31.19
CA ILE A 101 11.29 -18.76 31.40
C ILE A 101 12.77 -18.34 31.50
N PHE A 102 13.28 -17.62 30.51
CA PHE A 102 14.69 -17.25 30.49
C PHE A 102 15.07 -16.18 31.52
N GLY A 103 14.18 -15.21 31.76
CA GLY A 103 14.36 -14.20 32.81
C GLY A 103 14.31 -14.79 34.22
N GLY A 104 13.38 -15.72 34.48
CA GLY A 104 13.28 -16.44 35.72
C GLY A 104 14.50 -17.31 36.00
N LEU A 105 15.01 -18.04 35.00
CA LEU A 105 16.24 -18.83 35.13
C LEU A 105 17.47 -17.93 35.42
N GLY A 106 17.56 -16.77 34.77
CA GLY A 106 18.65 -15.80 35.03
C GLY A 106 18.58 -15.26 36.43
N MET A 107 17.41 -14.94 36.96
CA MET A 107 17.21 -14.43 38.31
C MET A 107 17.48 -15.48 39.39
N ALA A 108 17.02 -16.73 39.18
CA ALA A 108 17.31 -17.85 40.05
C ALA A 108 18.84 -18.12 40.17
N GLY A 109 19.56 -18.01 39.04
CA GLY A 109 21.00 -18.13 39.01
C GLY A 109 21.72 -17.05 39.80
N MET A 110 21.25 -15.79 39.73
CA MET A 110 21.81 -14.71 40.58
C MET A 110 21.61 -14.97 42.08
N MET A 111 20.45 -15.52 42.47
CA MET A 111 20.16 -15.82 43.89
C MET A 111 20.95 -17.02 44.41
N SER A 112 21.32 -17.97 43.57
CA SER A 112 22.09 -19.17 43.93
C SER A 112 23.62 -18.98 43.83
N GLY A 113 24.10 -17.79 43.50
CA GLY A 113 25.54 -17.51 43.35
C GLY A 113 26.20 -18.16 42.12
N ILE A 114 25.40 -18.79 41.26
CA ILE A 114 25.88 -19.39 40.01
C ILE A 114 25.85 -18.30 38.94
N PRO A 115 26.89 -18.09 38.13
CA PRO A 115 26.89 -17.01 37.12
C PRO A 115 26.02 -17.33 35.94
N HIS A 116 24.69 -17.31 36.14
CA HIS A 116 23.69 -17.47 35.07
C HIS A 116 23.16 -16.13 34.50
N ALA A 117 23.86 -15.03 34.78
CA ALA A 117 23.56 -13.71 34.17
C ALA A 117 23.51 -13.79 32.65
N GLY A 118 24.31 -14.67 32.05
CA GLY A 118 24.26 -14.94 30.61
C GLY A 118 22.93 -15.47 30.10
N LEU A 119 22.20 -16.29 30.87
CA LEU A 119 20.89 -16.81 30.50
C LEU A 119 19.83 -15.72 30.46
N GLY A 120 19.86 -14.75 31.38
CA GLY A 120 18.97 -13.60 31.38
C GLY A 120 19.20 -12.70 30.16
N ILE A 121 20.49 -12.44 29.81
CA ILE A 121 20.88 -11.65 28.63
C ILE A 121 20.45 -12.37 27.33
N LEU A 122 20.73 -13.68 27.22
CA LEU A 122 20.32 -14.49 26.07
C LEU A 122 18.79 -14.52 25.91
N GLY A 123 18.05 -14.71 27.00
CA GLY A 123 16.59 -14.72 27.00
C GLY A 123 15.98 -13.37 26.61
N GLY A 124 16.57 -12.27 27.11
CA GLY A 124 16.20 -10.93 26.70
C GLY A 124 16.45 -10.70 25.21
N GLY A 125 17.61 -11.11 24.70
CA GLY A 125 17.95 -11.03 23.29
C GLY A 125 17.00 -11.82 22.40
N ILE A 126 16.71 -13.08 22.77
CA ILE A 126 15.75 -13.93 22.04
C ILE A 126 14.35 -13.28 22.05
N THR A 127 13.90 -12.77 23.19
CA THR A 127 12.60 -12.11 23.30
C THR A 127 12.51 -10.89 22.36
N ILE A 128 13.54 -10.05 22.30
CA ILE A 128 13.59 -8.91 21.39
C ILE A 128 13.54 -9.37 19.92
N ILE A 129 14.32 -10.39 19.56
CA ILE A 129 14.34 -10.96 18.22
C ILE A 129 12.95 -11.48 17.85
N LEU A 130 12.30 -12.23 18.74
CA LEU A 130 10.95 -12.76 18.52
C LEU A 130 9.92 -11.64 18.37
N LEU A 131 10.04 -10.55 19.13
CA LEU A 131 9.14 -9.40 18.98
C LEU A 131 9.34 -8.68 17.64
N ILE A 132 10.59 -8.48 17.21
CA ILE A 132 10.90 -7.78 15.96
C ILE A 132 10.48 -8.64 14.75
N PHE A 133 11.03 -9.86 14.65
CA PHE A 133 10.77 -10.74 13.51
C PHE A 133 9.35 -11.32 13.55
N GLY A 134 8.84 -11.64 14.74
CA GLY A 134 7.49 -12.12 14.93
C GLY A 134 6.44 -11.09 14.53
N SER A 135 6.63 -9.82 14.86
CA SER A 135 5.73 -8.75 14.44
C SER A 135 5.72 -8.56 12.93
N TRP A 136 6.89 -8.61 12.31
CA TRP A 136 7.01 -8.55 10.86
C TRP A 136 6.31 -9.71 10.17
N LEU A 137 6.65 -10.96 10.54
CA LEU A 137 6.05 -12.14 9.94
C LEU A 137 4.54 -12.20 10.16
N TYR A 138 4.10 -11.94 11.39
CA TYR A 138 2.67 -11.90 11.73
C TYR A 138 1.92 -10.90 10.86
N GLU A 139 2.42 -9.67 10.76
CA GLU A 139 1.78 -8.63 10.00
C GLU A 139 1.82 -8.91 8.48
N ALA A 140 3.00 -9.26 7.93
CA ALA A 140 3.16 -9.54 6.52
C ALA A 140 2.33 -10.74 6.06
N PHE A 141 2.31 -11.82 6.87
CA PHE A 141 1.55 -13.02 6.57
C PHE A 141 0.04 -12.77 6.64
N MET A 142 -0.45 -12.14 7.71
CA MET A 142 -1.87 -11.88 7.89
C MET A 142 -2.42 -10.91 6.84
N GLU A 143 -1.71 -9.83 6.53
CA GLU A 143 -2.14 -8.85 5.52
C GLU A 143 -2.09 -9.38 4.10
N SER A 144 -1.15 -10.30 3.79
CA SER A 144 -1.08 -10.97 2.48
C SER A 144 -1.99 -12.20 2.37
N SER A 145 -2.62 -12.64 3.46
CA SER A 145 -3.55 -13.78 3.48
C SER A 145 -4.93 -13.41 2.89
N SER A 146 -5.85 -14.37 2.87
CA SER A 146 -7.25 -14.13 2.51
C SER A 146 -7.98 -13.18 3.46
N TYR A 147 -7.51 -13.06 4.69
CA TYR A 147 -8.05 -12.13 5.69
C TYR A 147 -7.72 -10.66 5.37
N GLN A 148 -6.59 -10.39 4.73
CA GLN A 148 -6.11 -9.05 4.37
C GLN A 148 -5.99 -8.11 5.59
N ALA A 149 -5.88 -8.65 6.79
CA ALA A 149 -5.90 -7.91 8.05
C ALA A 149 -5.21 -8.68 9.16
N THR A 150 -4.57 -7.98 10.08
CA THR A 150 -4.16 -8.51 11.39
C THR A 150 -5.37 -8.70 12.29
N LEU A 151 -5.24 -9.45 13.38
CA LEU A 151 -6.35 -9.72 14.30
C LEU A 151 -6.97 -8.43 14.85
N GLY A 152 -6.14 -7.47 15.26
CA GLY A 152 -6.62 -6.16 15.72
C GLY A 152 -7.38 -5.40 14.64
N LYS A 153 -6.95 -5.47 13.38
CA LYS A 153 -7.66 -4.84 12.26
C LYS A 153 -8.97 -5.54 11.92
N MET A 154 -9.02 -6.87 12.06
CA MET A 154 -10.23 -7.66 11.81
C MET A 154 -11.37 -7.27 12.76
N ILE A 155 -11.08 -6.99 14.03
CA ILE A 155 -12.07 -6.55 15.03
C ILE A 155 -12.82 -5.30 14.56
N PHE A 156 -12.16 -4.43 13.81
CA PHE A 156 -12.74 -3.17 13.30
C PHE A 156 -13.20 -3.27 11.84
N GLY A 157 -13.26 -4.46 11.25
CA GLY A 157 -13.64 -4.65 9.86
C GLY A 157 -12.69 -4.00 8.85
N MET A 158 -11.41 -3.80 9.23
CA MET A 158 -10.42 -3.19 8.34
C MET A 158 -9.72 -4.25 7.48
N LYS A 159 -9.53 -3.93 6.19
CA LYS A 159 -8.77 -4.75 5.24
C LYS A 159 -7.70 -3.93 4.55
N VAL A 160 -6.51 -4.51 4.41
CA VAL A 160 -5.41 -3.93 3.64
C VAL A 160 -5.49 -4.43 2.22
N THR A 161 -5.54 -3.51 1.28
CA THR A 161 -5.66 -3.81 -0.16
C THR A 161 -4.64 -3.00 -0.95
N ASP A 162 -4.46 -3.35 -2.21
CA ASP A 162 -3.81 -2.47 -3.17
C ASP A 162 -4.73 -1.28 -3.56
N LEU A 163 -4.24 -0.40 -4.42
CA LEU A 163 -5.00 0.78 -4.88
C LEU A 163 -6.27 0.41 -5.67
N SER A 164 -6.31 -0.81 -6.22
CA SER A 164 -7.44 -1.35 -6.98
C SER A 164 -8.43 -2.14 -6.10
N GLY A 165 -8.13 -2.33 -4.81
CA GLY A 165 -8.96 -3.07 -3.87
C GLY A 165 -8.66 -4.56 -3.79
N ASN A 166 -7.61 -5.06 -4.48
CA ASN A 166 -7.20 -6.46 -4.46
C ASN A 166 -6.31 -6.77 -3.25
N ARG A 167 -6.14 -8.06 -3.00
CA ARG A 167 -5.21 -8.57 -1.99
C ARG A 167 -3.77 -8.21 -2.35
N ILE A 168 -2.99 -7.78 -1.36
CA ILE A 168 -1.57 -7.47 -1.52
C ILE A 168 -0.71 -8.75 -1.47
N SER A 169 0.46 -8.71 -2.13
CA SER A 169 1.46 -9.78 -2.03
C SER A 169 2.19 -9.71 -0.70
N PHE A 170 2.83 -10.82 -0.31
CA PHE A 170 3.69 -10.89 0.88
C PHE A 170 4.85 -9.87 0.83
N GLU A 171 5.47 -9.70 -0.34
CA GLU A 171 6.54 -8.73 -0.57
C GLU A 171 6.06 -7.30 -0.32
N ARG A 172 4.87 -6.95 -0.81
CA ARG A 172 4.27 -5.64 -0.60
C ARG A 172 3.91 -5.39 0.87
N ALA A 173 3.38 -6.41 1.55
CA ALA A 173 3.12 -6.36 2.99
C ALA A 173 4.42 -6.18 3.79
N THR A 174 5.48 -6.88 3.42
CA THR A 174 6.83 -6.73 3.99
C THR A 174 7.38 -5.32 3.79
N GLY A 175 7.34 -4.81 2.56
CA GLY A 175 7.77 -3.43 2.27
C GLY A 175 7.00 -2.40 3.09
N ARG A 176 5.68 -2.61 3.27
CA ARG A 176 4.83 -1.78 4.12
C ARG A 176 5.25 -1.82 5.59
N HIS A 177 5.61 -3.00 6.12
CA HIS A 177 6.09 -3.13 7.48
C HIS A 177 7.38 -2.32 7.72
N PHE A 178 8.37 -2.46 6.85
CA PHE A 178 9.61 -1.67 6.96
C PHE A 178 9.38 -0.17 6.73
N ALA A 179 8.48 0.22 5.84
CA ALA A 179 8.09 1.61 5.64
C ALA A 179 7.44 2.24 6.88
N LYS A 180 6.85 1.43 7.80
CA LYS A 180 6.39 1.90 9.10
C LYS A 180 7.54 2.35 9.99
N TRP A 181 8.70 1.68 9.93
CA TRP A 181 9.89 2.11 10.67
C TRP A 181 10.36 3.47 10.18
N LEU A 182 10.37 3.69 8.86
CA LEU A 182 10.65 5.01 8.29
C LEU A 182 9.64 6.06 8.78
N SER A 183 8.36 5.71 8.81
CA SER A 183 7.30 6.60 9.34
C SER A 183 7.50 6.94 10.82
N ALA A 184 8.04 6.02 11.62
CA ALA A 184 8.37 6.23 13.02
C ALA A 184 9.61 7.11 13.18
N MET A 185 10.66 6.90 12.37
CA MET A 185 11.90 7.67 12.39
C MET A 185 11.69 9.17 12.14
N ILE A 186 10.69 9.53 11.33
CA ILE A 186 10.31 10.92 11.05
C ILE A 186 9.33 11.42 12.13
N LEU A 187 9.69 11.24 13.41
CA LEU A 187 8.88 11.66 14.55
C LEU A 187 7.42 11.22 14.51
N GLY A 188 7.12 10.11 13.80
CA GLY A 188 5.77 9.60 13.64
C GLY A 188 4.88 10.39 12.67
N ILE A 189 5.39 11.43 12.01
CA ILE A 189 4.62 12.25 11.05
C ILE A 189 4.00 11.35 9.97
N GLY A 190 4.73 10.32 9.53
CA GLY A 190 4.23 9.36 8.54
C GLY A 190 2.96 8.61 8.97
N TYR A 191 2.71 8.46 10.28
CA TYR A 191 1.44 7.91 10.80
C TYR A 191 0.36 8.98 10.92
N ILE A 192 0.73 10.18 11.36
CA ILE A 192 -0.20 11.30 11.56
C ILE A 192 -0.86 11.70 10.22
N MET A 193 -0.13 11.57 9.11
CA MET A 193 -0.64 11.82 7.75
C MET A 193 -1.96 11.09 7.45
N VAL A 194 -2.23 9.92 8.06
CA VAL A 194 -3.51 9.19 7.92
C VAL A 194 -4.71 10.08 8.26
N GLY A 195 -4.56 11.00 9.23
CA GLY A 195 -5.63 11.91 9.63
C GLY A 195 -5.99 12.93 8.54
N PHE A 196 -5.02 13.34 7.74
CA PHE A 196 -5.13 14.50 6.84
C PHE A 196 -5.26 14.12 5.35
N THR A 197 -4.83 12.93 4.95
CA THR A 197 -4.94 12.49 3.55
C THR A 197 -6.38 12.08 3.20
N GLU A 198 -6.80 12.35 1.97
CA GLU A 198 -8.16 12.03 1.48
C GLU A 198 -8.49 10.53 1.60
N ARG A 199 -7.53 9.67 1.25
CA ARG A 199 -7.68 8.20 1.30
C ARG A 199 -7.25 7.60 2.64
N LYS A 200 -7.00 8.44 3.67
CA LYS A 200 -6.53 8.03 4.98
C LYS A 200 -5.28 7.13 4.90
N GLN A 201 -4.32 7.52 4.05
CA GLN A 201 -3.05 6.82 3.87
C GLN A 201 -1.95 7.47 4.70
N GLY A 202 -1.18 6.65 5.41
CA GLY A 202 0.09 7.06 6.01
C GLY A 202 1.25 6.96 5.01
N LEU A 203 2.43 7.46 5.36
CA LEU A 203 3.62 7.39 4.51
C LEU A 203 3.94 5.94 4.09
N HIS A 204 3.84 4.99 5.02
CA HIS A 204 4.04 3.57 4.78
C HIS A 204 3.01 2.97 3.81
N ASP A 205 1.76 3.47 3.81
CA ASP A 205 0.73 3.05 2.86
C ASP A 205 1.03 3.60 1.46
N LEU A 206 1.48 4.86 1.37
CA LEU A 206 1.86 5.49 0.11
C LEU A 206 3.06 4.79 -0.54
N LEU A 207 4.11 4.51 0.25
CA LEU A 207 5.32 3.84 -0.24
C LEU A 207 5.03 2.41 -0.73
N ALA A 208 4.14 1.70 -0.04
CA ALA A 208 3.75 0.34 -0.44
C ALA A 208 2.62 0.31 -1.49
N GLY A 209 2.04 1.44 -1.87
CA GLY A 209 0.89 1.51 -2.78
C GLY A 209 -0.33 0.75 -2.24
N THR A 210 -0.65 0.94 -0.96
CA THR A 210 -1.73 0.22 -0.27
C THR A 210 -2.79 1.16 0.29
N LEU A 211 -3.97 0.59 0.54
CA LEU A 211 -5.11 1.24 1.19
C LEU A 211 -5.58 0.40 2.37
N VAL A 212 -6.02 1.05 3.44
CA VAL A 212 -6.75 0.37 4.53
C VAL A 212 -8.21 0.75 4.41
N ARG A 213 -9.00 -0.19 3.93
CA ARG A 213 -10.44 -0.06 3.71
C ARG A 213 -11.19 -0.56 4.94
N ARG A 214 -12.37 -0.01 5.18
CA ARG A 214 -13.31 -0.48 6.19
C ARG A 214 -14.54 -1.05 5.48
N ALA A 215 -14.88 -2.29 5.81
CA ALA A 215 -16.11 -2.94 5.33
C ALA A 215 -17.33 -2.32 6.00
#